data_202f381dd239c0f60423ec2feb4e8718
#
_entry.id   202f381dd239c0f60423ec2feb4e8718
#
_cell.length_a   1.000
_cell.length_b   1.000
_cell.length_c   1.000
_cell.angle_alpha   90.00
_cell.angle_beta   90.00
_cell.angle_gamma   90.00
#
_symmetry.space_group_name_H-M   'P 1'
#
loop_
_entity.id
_entity.type
_entity.pdbx_description
1 polymer ?
#
loop_
_entity_poly.entity_id
_entity_poly.type
_entity_poly.pdbx_seq_one_letter_code
_entity_poly.pdbx_strand_id
1 'polypeptide(L)'
;MDKIKILVIVGPTASGKTALSISCAEKFGGEIVSADSMQIYEGLDIATAKPTADEMHGIKHYMIGFLPADKTYSVADYVCDAEKYIKDIHVRGKLPIIVGGTGLYIDSLVNNIKFTQSPTDNELRVKLQTECEEKGSEAMLSKLRAIDPDYAASLHPNNVKRIIRALEIYYSTGENMSSALKKSISEPSQYEPVFIGINYRDRAKLYERIDKRVDLMLDKGLLKEAETYLGSMGSTAVQAIGYKELKPYLSGEAELSQCVENLKRATRNYAKRQLTWFRRNQNINWIYPDEYDTRDKMLNKVYEIIERAGILER
;
A
#
# COMPACT_ATOMS: atom_id res chain seq x y z
N MET A 1 8.69 28.18 2.10
CA MET A 1 7.26 27.81 2.18
C MET A 1 7.08 26.94 3.40
N ASP A 2 6.06 27.22 4.18
CA ASP A 2 5.72 26.37 5.32
C ASP A 2 5.28 24.99 4.81
N LYS A 3 5.69 23.94 5.53
CA LYS A 3 5.32 22.56 5.17
C LYS A 3 3.85 22.31 5.46
N ILE A 4 3.20 21.50 4.63
CA ILE A 4 1.83 21.07 4.86
C ILE A 4 1.85 20.01 5.96
N LYS A 5 1.18 20.28 7.09
CA LYS A 5 0.98 19.31 8.16
C LYS A 5 -0.03 18.24 7.72
N ILE A 6 0.34 16.98 7.86
CA ILE A 6 -0.48 15.82 7.46
C ILE A 6 -0.50 14.75 8.55
N LEU A 7 -1.65 14.11 8.75
CA LEU A 7 -1.76 12.93 9.60
C LEU A 7 -1.60 11.67 8.74
N VAL A 8 -0.72 10.76 9.13
CA VAL A 8 -0.46 9.52 8.40
C VAL A 8 -0.80 8.32 9.27
N ILE A 9 -1.85 7.57 8.93
CA ILE A 9 -2.31 6.41 9.68
C ILE A 9 -1.92 5.13 8.95
N VAL A 10 -1.04 4.34 9.57
CA VAL A 10 -0.46 3.12 8.99
C VAL A 10 -0.73 1.89 9.84
N GLY A 11 -0.49 0.73 9.28
CA GLY A 11 -0.59 -0.55 9.98
C GLY A 11 -1.00 -1.69 9.05
N PRO A 12 -1.01 -2.94 9.54
CA PRO A 12 -1.37 -4.10 8.74
C PRO A 12 -2.86 -4.10 8.38
N THR A 13 -3.22 -4.94 7.41
CA THR A 13 -4.64 -5.21 7.12
C THR A 13 -5.34 -5.74 8.37
N ALA A 14 -6.64 -5.50 8.51
CA ALA A 14 -7.47 -5.84 9.67
C ALA A 14 -7.08 -5.18 11.01
N SER A 15 -6.16 -4.19 11.04
CA SER A 15 -5.77 -3.52 12.28
C SER A 15 -6.76 -2.49 12.81
N GLY A 16 -7.69 -1.98 11.97
CA GLY A 16 -8.66 -0.95 12.35
C GLY A 16 -8.32 0.47 11.87
N LYS A 17 -7.39 0.62 10.91
CA LYS A 17 -6.99 1.93 10.35
C LYS A 17 -8.17 2.77 9.87
N THR A 18 -9.09 2.19 9.11
CA THR A 18 -10.25 2.90 8.55
C THR A 18 -11.11 3.51 9.65
N ALA A 19 -11.48 2.74 10.67
CA ALA A 19 -12.28 3.25 11.76
C ALA A 19 -11.55 4.35 12.57
N LEU A 20 -10.23 4.24 12.74
CA LEU A 20 -9.45 5.28 13.40
C LEU A 20 -9.38 6.55 12.55
N SER A 21 -9.14 6.42 11.24
CA SER A 21 -9.04 7.59 10.36
C SER A 21 -10.33 8.40 10.29
N ILE A 22 -11.46 7.72 10.28
CA ILE A 22 -12.78 8.36 10.32
C ILE A 22 -12.96 9.11 11.65
N SER A 23 -12.67 8.47 12.80
CA SER A 23 -12.74 9.14 14.10
C SER A 23 -11.80 10.36 14.20
N CYS A 24 -10.59 10.30 13.60
CA CYS A 24 -9.69 11.45 13.52
C CYS A 24 -10.24 12.54 12.59
N ALA A 25 -10.83 12.16 11.44
CA ALA A 25 -11.41 13.11 10.50
C ALA A 25 -12.59 13.86 11.11
N GLU A 26 -13.47 13.17 11.83
CA GLU A 26 -14.58 13.78 12.58
C GLU A 26 -14.08 14.74 13.67
N LYS A 27 -13.08 14.31 14.46
CA LYS A 27 -12.54 15.09 15.58
C LYS A 27 -11.82 16.35 15.13
N PHE A 28 -11.03 16.27 14.04
CA PHE A 28 -10.10 17.32 13.62
C PHE A 28 -10.47 18.01 12.32
N GLY A 29 -11.68 17.76 11.78
CA GLY A 29 -12.15 18.39 10.55
C GLY A 29 -11.33 17.99 9.33
N GLY A 30 -10.92 16.72 9.23
CA GLY A 30 -10.06 16.21 8.18
C GLY A 30 -10.82 15.58 7.00
N GLU A 31 -10.08 15.32 5.91
CA GLU A 31 -10.51 14.49 4.79
C GLU A 31 -9.45 13.43 4.48
N ILE A 32 -9.86 12.29 3.96
CA ILE A 32 -9.03 11.09 3.86
C ILE A 32 -8.52 10.90 2.43
N VAL A 33 -7.21 10.64 2.30
CA VAL A 33 -6.55 10.19 1.07
C VAL A 33 -6.07 8.76 1.29
N SER A 34 -6.66 7.80 0.56
CA SER A 34 -6.28 6.39 0.68
C SER A 34 -4.88 6.15 0.10
N ALA A 35 -4.07 5.38 0.83
CA ALA A 35 -2.77 4.87 0.41
C ALA A 35 -2.80 3.34 0.32
N ASP A 36 -3.78 2.81 -0.38
CA ASP A 36 -3.93 1.39 -0.67
C ASP A 36 -3.94 1.17 -2.19
N SER A 37 -2.98 0.37 -2.67
CA SER A 37 -2.78 0.15 -4.11
C SER A 37 -3.85 -0.71 -4.78
N MET A 38 -4.77 -1.29 -4.00
CA MET A 38 -5.84 -2.13 -4.54
C MET A 38 -7.23 -1.47 -4.38
N GLN A 39 -7.44 -0.62 -3.39
CA GLN A 39 -8.69 0.12 -3.23
C GLN A 39 -8.96 1.16 -4.32
N ILE A 40 -7.97 1.50 -5.13
CA ILE A 40 -8.11 2.43 -6.26
C ILE A 40 -9.02 1.90 -7.36
N TYR A 41 -9.14 0.57 -7.50
CA TYR A 41 -9.85 -0.05 -8.61
C TYR A 41 -11.37 -0.07 -8.40
N GLU A 42 -12.11 0.28 -9.45
CA GLU A 42 -13.57 0.17 -9.49
C GLU A 42 -14.02 -1.30 -9.39
N GLY A 43 -15.10 -1.55 -8.65
CA GLY A 43 -15.73 -2.87 -8.54
C GLY A 43 -14.97 -3.89 -7.69
N LEU A 44 -13.71 -3.63 -7.31
CA LEU A 44 -12.94 -4.49 -6.42
C LEU A 44 -13.17 -4.06 -4.96
N ASP A 45 -14.38 -4.26 -4.45
CA ASP A 45 -14.81 -3.65 -3.20
C ASP A 45 -14.64 -4.58 -2.01
N ILE A 46 -14.98 -5.86 -2.19
CA ILE A 46 -14.97 -6.85 -1.10
C ILE A 46 -13.55 -7.32 -0.83
N ALA A 47 -12.82 -7.81 -1.86
CA ALA A 47 -11.46 -8.31 -1.71
C ALA A 47 -10.49 -7.26 -1.13
N THR A 48 -10.67 -6.00 -1.51
CA THR A 48 -9.83 -4.88 -1.04
C THR A 48 -10.32 -4.31 0.28
N ALA A 49 -11.49 -4.75 0.76
CA ALA A 49 -12.21 -4.20 1.91
C ALA A 49 -12.32 -2.67 1.84
N LYS A 50 -12.78 -2.19 0.71
CA LYS A 50 -13.08 -0.79 0.48
C LYS A 50 -14.16 -0.35 1.47
N PRO A 51 -14.03 0.81 2.14
CA PRO A 51 -15.06 1.30 3.05
C PRO A 51 -16.35 1.60 2.27
N THR A 52 -17.47 1.21 2.83
CA THR A 52 -18.80 1.56 2.29
C THR A 52 -19.15 3.03 2.59
N ALA A 53 -20.16 3.58 1.91
CA ALA A 53 -20.62 4.93 2.17
C ALA A 53 -21.06 5.13 3.65
N ASP A 54 -21.70 4.13 4.24
CA ASP A 54 -22.11 4.15 5.64
C ASP A 54 -20.88 4.15 6.57
N GLU A 55 -19.87 3.31 6.28
CA GLU A 55 -18.63 3.28 7.05
C GLU A 55 -17.82 4.57 6.93
N MET A 56 -17.96 5.32 5.84
CA MET A 56 -17.29 6.62 5.64
C MET A 56 -17.90 7.75 6.49
N HIS A 57 -19.09 7.61 7.05
CA HIS A 57 -19.78 8.61 7.90
C HIS A 57 -19.85 10.01 7.27
N GLY A 58 -19.99 10.11 5.95
CA GLY A 58 -19.97 11.39 5.24
C GLY A 58 -18.60 12.06 5.13
N ILE A 59 -17.53 11.49 5.67
CA ILE A 59 -16.17 11.97 5.47
C ILE A 59 -15.72 11.72 4.03
N LYS A 60 -15.21 12.77 3.38
CA LYS A 60 -14.74 12.67 2.01
C LYS A 60 -13.47 11.83 1.93
N HIS A 61 -13.50 10.82 1.07
CA HIS A 61 -12.39 9.93 0.78
C HIS A 61 -11.94 10.11 -0.67
N TYR A 62 -10.64 10.20 -0.87
CA TYR A 62 -10.00 10.32 -2.19
C TYR A 62 -9.16 9.08 -2.46
N MET A 63 -8.84 8.82 -3.69
CA MET A 63 -8.03 7.69 -4.16
C MET A 63 -8.67 6.33 -3.87
N ILE A 64 -10.00 6.25 -4.00
CA ILE A 64 -10.80 5.05 -3.81
C ILE A 64 -11.74 4.86 -5.00
N GLY A 65 -11.68 3.68 -5.66
CA GLY A 65 -12.65 3.24 -6.66
C GLY A 65 -12.80 4.18 -7.86
N PHE A 66 -11.71 4.68 -8.41
CA PHE A 66 -11.72 5.62 -9.53
C PHE A 66 -11.06 5.09 -10.81
N LEU A 67 -10.40 3.94 -10.73
CA LEU A 67 -9.63 3.38 -11.83
C LEU A 67 -10.25 2.07 -12.32
N PRO A 68 -10.54 1.90 -13.62
CA PRO A 68 -10.96 0.62 -14.16
C PRO A 68 -9.95 -0.50 -13.89
N ALA A 69 -10.45 -1.72 -13.61
CA ALA A 69 -9.61 -2.84 -13.19
C ALA A 69 -8.63 -3.36 -14.26
N ASP A 70 -8.84 -3.02 -15.55
CA ASP A 70 -7.95 -3.34 -16.66
C ASP A 70 -6.74 -2.39 -16.76
N LYS A 71 -6.76 -1.26 -16.10
CA LYS A 71 -5.71 -0.25 -16.15
C LYS A 71 -4.58 -0.53 -15.16
N THR A 72 -3.39 -0.07 -15.51
CA THR A 72 -2.23 -0.08 -14.63
C THR A 72 -2.12 1.26 -13.89
N TYR A 73 -1.62 1.22 -12.67
CA TYR A 73 -1.39 2.41 -11.86
C TYR A 73 -0.08 2.27 -11.10
N SER A 74 0.80 3.21 -11.28
CA SER A 74 2.13 3.19 -10.67
C SER A 74 2.18 4.00 -9.37
N VAL A 75 3.26 3.83 -8.61
CA VAL A 75 3.55 4.67 -7.44
C VAL A 75 3.75 6.14 -7.84
N ALA A 76 4.26 6.41 -9.05
CA ALA A 76 4.42 7.77 -9.57
C ALA A 76 3.07 8.45 -9.81
N ASP A 77 2.11 7.72 -10.40
CA ASP A 77 0.74 8.18 -10.59
C ASP A 77 0.09 8.48 -9.24
N TYR A 78 0.26 7.56 -8.26
CA TYR A 78 -0.26 7.75 -6.91
C TYR A 78 0.26 9.05 -6.26
N VAL A 79 1.58 9.27 -6.29
CA VAL A 79 2.17 10.47 -5.68
C VAL A 79 1.62 11.73 -6.35
N CYS A 80 1.59 11.76 -7.69
CA CYS A 80 1.07 12.89 -8.45
C CYS A 80 -0.38 13.23 -8.09
N ASP A 81 -1.25 12.22 -8.02
CA ASP A 81 -2.67 12.44 -7.73
C ASP A 81 -2.93 12.74 -6.26
N ALA A 82 -2.25 12.03 -5.34
CA ALA A 82 -2.38 12.27 -3.90
C ALA A 82 -1.93 13.69 -3.53
N GLU A 83 -0.85 14.22 -4.14
CA GLU A 83 -0.40 15.60 -3.94
C GLU A 83 -1.47 16.64 -4.29
N LYS A 84 -2.22 16.42 -5.37
CA LYS A 84 -3.31 17.32 -5.77
C LYS A 84 -4.39 17.39 -4.70
N TYR A 85 -4.81 16.23 -4.20
CA TYR A 85 -5.84 16.15 -3.17
C TYR A 85 -5.36 16.71 -1.82
N ILE A 86 -4.13 16.43 -1.41
CA ILE A 86 -3.56 16.99 -0.17
C ILE A 86 -3.53 18.53 -0.23
N LYS A 87 -3.08 19.11 -1.35
CA LYS A 87 -3.05 20.55 -1.54
C LYS A 87 -4.46 21.16 -1.51
N ASP A 88 -5.43 20.54 -2.19
CA ASP A 88 -6.82 20.98 -2.19
C ASP A 88 -7.43 20.97 -0.77
N ILE A 89 -7.24 19.86 -0.03
CA ILE A 89 -7.71 19.72 1.34
C ILE A 89 -7.10 20.81 2.24
N HIS A 90 -5.79 21.01 2.12
CA HIS A 90 -5.05 22.02 2.90
C HIS A 90 -5.53 23.45 2.59
N VAL A 91 -5.69 23.81 1.32
CA VAL A 91 -6.18 25.15 0.90
C VAL A 91 -7.59 25.42 1.44
N ARG A 92 -8.44 24.40 1.52
CA ARG A 92 -9.78 24.52 2.15
C ARG A 92 -9.73 24.57 3.68
N GLY A 93 -8.54 24.60 4.27
CA GLY A 93 -8.34 24.68 5.69
C GLY A 93 -8.70 23.40 6.46
N LYS A 94 -8.70 22.24 5.80
CA LYS A 94 -8.95 20.94 6.43
C LYS A 94 -7.64 20.19 6.64
N LEU A 95 -7.67 19.20 7.54
CA LEU A 95 -6.53 18.33 7.80
C LEU A 95 -6.47 17.20 6.76
N PRO A 96 -5.39 17.08 5.95
CA PRO A 96 -5.20 15.92 5.10
C PRO A 96 -4.81 14.70 5.96
N ILE A 97 -5.55 13.60 5.82
CA ILE A 97 -5.31 12.34 6.54
C ILE A 97 -5.00 11.26 5.53
N ILE A 98 -3.75 10.80 5.51
CA ILE A 98 -3.28 9.73 4.63
C ILE A 98 -3.45 8.40 5.35
N VAL A 99 -4.20 7.46 4.77
CA VAL A 99 -4.51 6.19 5.41
C VAL A 99 -4.22 5.02 4.49
N GLY A 100 -3.41 4.08 4.92
CA GLY A 100 -3.21 2.90 4.09
C GLY A 100 -2.23 1.86 4.61
N GLY A 101 -2.12 0.81 3.81
CA GLY A 101 -1.22 -0.32 4.06
C GLY A 101 -0.10 -0.45 3.02
N THR A 102 -0.09 0.37 1.97
CA THR A 102 0.92 0.32 0.92
C THR A 102 2.10 1.23 1.30
N GLY A 103 3.08 0.65 2.00
CA GLY A 103 4.22 1.41 2.54
C GLY A 103 5.01 2.15 1.47
N LEU A 104 5.14 1.58 0.25
CA LEU A 104 5.80 2.26 -0.86
C LEU A 104 5.09 3.58 -1.25
N TYR A 105 3.76 3.59 -1.27
CA TYR A 105 2.98 4.79 -1.59
C TYR A 105 3.21 5.88 -0.55
N ILE A 106 3.11 5.50 0.73
CA ILE A 106 3.28 6.43 1.86
C ILE A 106 4.69 7.01 1.89
N ASP A 107 5.72 6.15 1.83
CA ASP A 107 7.12 6.60 1.86
C ASP A 107 7.44 7.51 0.66
N SER A 108 6.94 7.16 -0.53
CA SER A 108 7.18 7.96 -1.74
C SER A 108 6.53 9.34 -1.67
N LEU A 109 5.30 9.40 -1.17
CA LEU A 109 4.56 10.64 -1.00
C LEU A 109 5.21 11.53 0.07
N VAL A 110 5.42 10.97 1.27
CA VAL A 110 5.90 11.73 2.42
C VAL A 110 7.34 12.21 2.23
N ASN A 111 8.20 11.43 1.59
CA ASN A 111 9.60 11.79 1.35
C ASN A 111 9.80 12.54 0.03
N ASN A 112 8.73 12.94 -0.67
CA ASN A 112 8.79 13.66 -1.93
C ASN A 112 9.67 12.96 -2.99
N ILE A 113 9.53 11.63 -3.10
CA ILE A 113 10.31 10.85 -4.06
C ILE A 113 9.88 11.19 -5.48
N LYS A 114 10.79 11.77 -6.24
CA LYS A 114 10.57 12.06 -7.66
C LYS A 114 10.90 10.83 -8.50
N PHE A 115 9.90 10.30 -9.16
CA PHE A 115 10.08 9.17 -10.07
C PHE A 115 10.49 9.70 -11.45
N THR A 116 11.62 9.22 -11.96
CA THR A 116 11.97 9.44 -13.36
C THR A 116 10.94 8.68 -14.22
N GLN A 117 10.30 9.39 -15.14
CA GLN A 117 9.44 8.75 -16.14
C GLN A 117 10.34 7.92 -17.08
N SER A 118 10.69 6.72 -16.69
CA SER A 118 11.30 5.78 -17.62
C SER A 118 10.16 5.10 -18.39
N PRO A 119 10.12 5.21 -19.70
CA PRO A 119 9.16 4.48 -20.50
C PRO A 119 9.27 2.98 -20.17
N THR A 120 8.13 2.35 -19.96
CA THR A 120 8.09 0.90 -19.78
C THR A 120 8.34 0.27 -21.15
N ASP A 121 9.50 -0.30 -21.36
CA ASP A 121 9.81 -1.08 -22.55
C ASP A 121 9.37 -2.54 -22.30
N ASN A 122 8.17 -2.85 -22.76
CA ASN A 122 7.60 -4.19 -22.59
C ASN A 122 8.40 -5.27 -23.35
N GLU A 123 8.98 -4.95 -24.49
CA GLU A 123 9.78 -5.93 -25.27
C GLU A 123 11.09 -6.24 -24.53
N LEU A 124 11.77 -5.21 -24.02
CA LEU A 124 12.98 -5.38 -23.22
C LEU A 124 12.69 -6.16 -21.94
N ARG A 125 11.56 -5.86 -21.26
CA ARG A 125 11.15 -6.59 -20.04
C ARG A 125 10.92 -8.07 -20.32
N VAL A 126 10.22 -8.41 -21.41
CA VAL A 126 10.00 -9.81 -21.83
C VAL A 126 11.33 -10.49 -22.12
N LYS A 127 12.26 -9.84 -22.86
CA LYS A 127 13.60 -10.38 -23.13
C LYS A 127 14.38 -10.66 -21.83
N LEU A 128 14.38 -9.73 -20.90
CA LEU A 128 15.05 -9.91 -19.59
C LEU A 128 14.41 -11.02 -18.75
N GLN A 129 13.11 -11.19 -18.86
CA GLN A 129 12.38 -12.25 -18.16
C GLN A 129 12.69 -13.63 -18.76
N THR A 130 12.69 -13.76 -20.08
CA THR A 130 13.12 -14.99 -20.77
C THR A 130 14.59 -15.33 -20.47
N GLU A 131 15.48 -14.33 -20.50
CA GLU A 131 16.88 -14.53 -20.12
C GLU A 131 17.02 -15.02 -18.66
N CYS A 132 16.17 -14.52 -17.75
CA CYS A 132 16.17 -14.99 -16.36
C CYS A 132 15.67 -16.44 -16.22
N GLU A 133 14.69 -16.83 -17.02
CA GLU A 133 14.18 -18.21 -17.05
C GLU A 133 15.22 -19.19 -17.60
N GLU A 134 15.99 -18.80 -18.61
CA GLU A 134 17.04 -19.62 -19.25
C GLU A 134 18.31 -19.72 -18.38
N LYS A 135 18.79 -18.60 -17.84
CA LYS A 135 20.10 -18.52 -17.19
C LYS A 135 20.05 -18.50 -15.66
N GLY A 136 18.85 -18.37 -15.10
CA GLY A 136 18.64 -18.28 -13.65
C GLY A 136 18.85 -16.88 -13.06
N SER A 137 18.29 -16.67 -11.90
CA SER A 137 18.29 -15.37 -11.18
C SER A 137 19.68 -14.93 -10.70
N GLU A 138 20.58 -15.86 -10.40
CA GLU A 138 21.98 -15.57 -10.03
C GLU A 138 22.75 -14.94 -11.18
N ALA A 139 22.56 -15.43 -12.41
CA ALA A 139 23.20 -14.86 -13.60
C ALA A 139 22.71 -13.44 -13.85
N MET A 140 21.39 -13.19 -13.67
CA MET A 140 20.81 -11.84 -13.80
C MET A 140 21.32 -10.89 -12.72
N LEU A 141 21.49 -11.35 -11.47
CA LEU A 141 22.07 -10.54 -10.39
C LEU A 141 23.54 -10.24 -10.67
N SER A 142 24.31 -11.19 -11.22
CA SER A 142 25.70 -10.97 -11.62
C SER A 142 25.81 -9.94 -12.75
N LYS A 143 24.89 -9.99 -13.72
CA LYS A 143 24.77 -8.98 -14.79
C LYS A 143 24.48 -7.59 -14.21
N LEU A 144 23.57 -7.49 -13.24
CA LEU A 144 23.27 -6.23 -12.54
C LEU A 144 24.49 -5.74 -11.73
N ARG A 145 25.24 -6.66 -11.08
CA ARG A 145 26.44 -6.30 -10.30
C ARG A 145 27.53 -5.66 -11.15
N ALA A 146 27.66 -6.05 -12.42
CA ALA A 146 28.60 -5.43 -13.35
C ALA A 146 28.22 -3.98 -13.73
N ILE A 147 26.92 -3.63 -13.63
CA ILE A 147 26.35 -2.33 -14.02
C ILE A 147 26.19 -1.41 -12.80
N ASP A 148 25.68 -1.96 -11.70
CA ASP A 148 25.32 -1.26 -10.48
C ASP A 148 25.65 -2.12 -9.25
N PRO A 149 26.94 -2.16 -8.84
CA PRO A 149 27.38 -3.01 -7.74
C PRO A 149 26.70 -2.63 -6.41
N ASP A 150 26.46 -1.34 -6.17
CA ASP A 150 25.83 -0.84 -4.92
C ASP A 150 24.39 -1.34 -4.80
N TYR A 151 23.60 -1.20 -5.87
CA TYR A 151 22.22 -1.67 -5.86
C TYR A 151 22.15 -3.20 -5.82
N ALA A 152 22.99 -3.89 -6.59
CA ALA A 152 23.05 -5.35 -6.60
C ALA A 152 23.37 -5.94 -5.22
N ALA A 153 24.27 -5.29 -4.45
CA ALA A 153 24.61 -5.71 -3.09
C ALA A 153 23.41 -5.64 -2.10
N SER A 154 22.42 -4.81 -2.40
CA SER A 154 21.19 -4.69 -1.59
C SER A 154 20.13 -5.75 -1.92
N LEU A 155 20.34 -6.57 -2.95
CA LEU A 155 19.36 -7.52 -3.46
C LEU A 155 19.78 -8.97 -3.21
N HIS A 156 18.76 -9.81 -2.95
CA HIS A 156 18.90 -11.26 -2.98
C HIS A 156 18.54 -11.78 -4.38
N PRO A 157 19.13 -12.88 -4.89
CA PRO A 157 18.78 -13.46 -6.19
C PRO A 157 17.29 -13.69 -6.41
N ASN A 158 16.56 -14.05 -5.36
CA ASN A 158 15.11 -14.22 -5.42
C ASN A 158 14.32 -12.92 -5.66
N ASN A 159 14.99 -11.76 -5.62
CA ASN A 159 14.36 -10.47 -5.94
C ASN A 159 14.26 -10.22 -7.46
N VAL A 160 13.92 -11.24 -8.24
CA VAL A 160 13.92 -11.25 -9.72
C VAL A 160 13.27 -9.99 -10.30
N LYS A 161 12.05 -9.62 -9.83
CA LYS A 161 11.35 -8.41 -10.33
C LYS A 161 12.15 -7.12 -10.15
N ARG A 162 12.91 -6.99 -9.06
CA ARG A 162 13.75 -5.82 -8.79
C ARG A 162 15.00 -5.82 -9.63
N ILE A 163 15.61 -6.99 -9.83
CA ILE A 163 16.78 -7.18 -10.68
C ILE A 163 16.42 -6.80 -12.12
N ILE A 164 15.34 -7.37 -12.66
CA ILE A 164 14.85 -7.08 -14.01
C ILE A 164 14.54 -5.58 -14.15
N ARG A 165 13.87 -4.97 -13.17
CA ARG A 165 13.55 -3.53 -13.24
C ARG A 165 14.79 -2.64 -13.26
N ALA A 166 15.82 -2.97 -12.50
CA ALA A 166 17.08 -2.21 -12.50
C ALA A 166 17.80 -2.33 -13.85
N LEU A 167 17.84 -3.53 -14.43
CA LEU A 167 18.40 -3.76 -15.76
C LEU A 167 17.59 -3.04 -16.85
N GLU A 168 16.25 -3.08 -16.78
CA GLU A 168 15.34 -2.37 -17.70
C GLU A 168 15.63 -0.86 -17.68
N ILE A 169 15.73 -0.25 -16.51
CA ILE A 169 16.04 1.18 -16.38
C ILE A 169 17.40 1.47 -17.03
N TYR A 170 18.42 0.70 -16.72
CA TYR A 170 19.76 0.92 -17.29
C TYR A 170 19.75 0.82 -18.81
N TYR A 171 19.16 -0.22 -19.39
CA TYR A 171 19.16 -0.42 -20.84
C TYR A 171 18.29 0.60 -21.58
N SER A 172 17.22 1.10 -20.93
CA SER A 172 16.33 2.10 -21.54
C SER A 172 16.85 3.53 -21.43
N THR A 173 17.62 3.85 -20.37
CA THR A 173 18.00 5.25 -20.05
C THR A 173 19.49 5.50 -19.96
N GLY A 174 20.32 4.44 -19.88
CA GLY A 174 21.76 4.55 -19.59
C GLY A 174 22.08 4.86 -18.12
N GLU A 175 21.06 5.06 -17.27
CA GLU A 175 21.24 5.40 -15.86
C GLU A 175 21.08 4.17 -14.97
N ASN A 176 22.00 3.95 -14.02
CA ASN A 176 21.88 2.87 -13.05
C ASN A 176 20.90 3.22 -11.92
N MET A 177 20.36 2.18 -11.26
CA MET A 177 19.31 2.33 -10.24
C MET A 177 19.79 3.10 -9.01
N SER A 178 21.03 2.93 -8.60
CA SER A 178 21.65 3.67 -7.48
C SER A 178 21.65 5.18 -7.73
N SER A 179 22.01 5.62 -8.94
CA SER A 179 21.98 7.02 -9.34
C SER A 179 20.55 7.56 -9.43
N ALA A 180 19.64 6.79 -10.05
CA ALA A 180 18.24 7.17 -10.14
C ALA A 180 17.60 7.35 -8.74
N LEU A 181 17.89 6.46 -7.80
CA LEU A 181 17.41 6.57 -6.40
C LEU A 181 17.99 7.79 -5.68
N LYS A 182 19.29 8.09 -5.86
CA LYS A 182 19.91 9.30 -5.26
C LYS A 182 19.26 10.57 -5.78
N LYS A 183 19.01 10.67 -7.09
CA LYS A 183 18.34 11.82 -7.70
C LYS A 183 16.88 11.94 -7.27
N SER A 184 16.19 10.81 -7.05
CA SER A 184 14.77 10.81 -6.66
C SER A 184 14.52 11.45 -5.30
N ILE A 185 15.54 11.55 -4.42
CA ILE A 185 15.46 12.12 -3.06
C ILE A 185 16.08 13.54 -3.01
N SER A 186 16.29 14.17 -4.16
CA SER A 186 17.03 15.46 -4.25
C SER A 186 16.31 16.65 -3.62
N GLU A 187 15.01 16.62 -3.49
CA GLU A 187 14.21 17.70 -2.93
C GLU A 187 13.68 17.38 -1.53
N PRO A 188 13.73 18.33 -0.59
CA PRO A 188 13.17 18.11 0.74
C PRO A 188 11.66 17.89 0.68
N SER A 189 11.13 17.14 1.63
CA SER A 189 9.68 16.94 1.76
C SER A 189 8.95 18.26 1.96
N GLN A 190 7.85 18.43 1.23
CA GLN A 190 6.89 19.50 1.41
C GLN A 190 5.90 19.26 2.57
N TYR A 191 5.99 18.10 3.23
CA TYR A 191 5.10 17.69 4.30
C TYR A 191 5.77 17.66 5.65
N GLU A 192 4.96 17.90 6.70
CA GLU A 192 5.28 17.64 8.10
C GLU A 192 4.34 16.55 8.61
N PRO A 193 4.75 15.30 8.57
CA PRO A 193 3.88 14.17 8.91
C PRO A 193 3.86 13.86 10.40
N VAL A 194 2.66 13.65 10.94
CA VAL A 194 2.47 12.96 12.23
C VAL A 194 2.04 11.53 11.94
N PHE A 195 2.85 10.56 12.33
CA PHE A 195 2.57 9.15 12.07
C PHE A 195 1.89 8.48 13.26
N ILE A 196 0.76 7.82 13.01
CA ILE A 196 0.09 6.89 13.93
C ILE A 196 0.12 5.50 13.31
N GLY A 197 0.72 4.55 13.99
CA GLY A 197 0.74 3.14 13.58
C GLY A 197 -0.21 2.31 14.44
N ILE A 198 -1.04 1.47 13.84
CA ILE A 198 -1.87 0.53 14.59
C ILE A 198 -1.33 -0.88 14.41
N ASN A 199 -1.13 -1.57 15.54
CA ASN A 199 -0.74 -2.98 15.55
C ASN A 199 -1.33 -3.64 16.79
N TYR A 200 -1.19 -4.95 16.93
CA TYR A 200 -1.53 -5.72 18.12
C TYR A 200 -0.25 -6.25 18.77
N ARG A 201 -0.16 -6.20 20.12
CA ARG A 201 0.93 -6.85 20.86
C ARG A 201 0.83 -8.34 20.70
N ASP A 202 -0.37 -8.86 20.91
CA ASP A 202 -0.66 -10.26 20.64
C ASP A 202 -0.93 -10.49 19.15
N ARG A 203 0.04 -11.15 18.49
CA ARG A 203 -0.09 -11.50 17.07
C ARG A 203 -1.28 -12.42 16.80
N ALA A 204 -1.67 -13.26 17.74
CA ALA A 204 -2.80 -14.17 17.59
C ALA A 204 -4.10 -13.39 17.39
N LYS A 205 -4.29 -12.29 18.13
CA LYS A 205 -5.45 -11.39 17.97
C LYS A 205 -5.52 -10.77 16.57
N LEU A 206 -4.38 -10.33 16.02
CA LEU A 206 -4.34 -9.83 14.65
C LEU A 206 -4.72 -10.90 13.64
N TYR A 207 -4.24 -12.13 13.82
CA TYR A 207 -4.54 -13.25 12.91
C TYR A 207 -6.00 -13.66 12.98
N GLU A 208 -6.58 -13.74 14.18
CA GLU A 208 -8.01 -13.97 14.36
C GLU A 208 -8.87 -12.92 13.63
N ARG A 209 -8.51 -11.64 13.73
CA ARG A 209 -9.18 -10.56 13.00
C ARG A 209 -9.04 -10.68 11.50
N ILE A 210 -7.88 -11.12 11.00
CA ILE A 210 -7.66 -11.38 9.58
C ILE A 210 -8.56 -12.52 9.11
N ASP A 211 -8.57 -13.62 9.85
CA ASP A 211 -9.32 -14.82 9.48
C ASP A 211 -10.83 -14.53 9.50
N LYS A 212 -11.36 -13.87 10.54
CA LYS A 212 -12.75 -13.39 10.60
C LYS A 212 -13.10 -12.45 9.45
N ARG A 213 -12.17 -11.57 9.05
CA ARG A 213 -12.40 -10.67 7.93
C ARG A 213 -12.53 -11.44 6.62
N VAL A 214 -11.73 -12.47 6.39
CA VAL A 214 -11.85 -13.33 5.21
C VAL A 214 -13.20 -14.04 5.18
N ASP A 215 -13.65 -14.58 6.32
CA ASP A 215 -14.96 -15.23 6.42
C ASP A 215 -16.09 -14.23 6.08
N LEU A 216 -16.05 -13.02 6.65
CA LEU A 216 -17.01 -11.95 6.33
C LEU A 216 -16.96 -11.50 4.85
N MET A 217 -15.80 -11.54 4.20
CA MET A 217 -15.69 -11.24 2.77
C MET A 217 -16.42 -12.30 1.94
N LEU A 218 -16.31 -13.57 2.29
CA LEU A 218 -17.04 -14.65 1.62
C LEU A 218 -18.54 -14.48 1.80
N ASP A 219 -19.00 -14.19 3.02
CA ASP A 219 -20.41 -13.93 3.31
C ASP A 219 -20.96 -12.72 2.52
N LYS A 220 -20.14 -11.71 2.31
CA LYS A 220 -20.48 -10.52 1.49
C LYS A 220 -20.44 -10.77 -0.03
N GLY A 221 -20.05 -11.97 -0.48
CA GLY A 221 -20.06 -12.34 -1.89
C GLY A 221 -18.73 -12.22 -2.61
N LEU A 222 -17.60 -12.36 -1.91
CA LEU A 222 -16.26 -12.33 -2.51
C LEU A 222 -16.09 -13.29 -3.69
N LEU A 223 -16.72 -14.46 -3.64
CA LEU A 223 -16.68 -15.42 -4.76
C LEU A 223 -17.30 -14.84 -6.03
N LYS A 224 -18.47 -14.21 -5.91
CA LYS A 224 -19.15 -13.58 -7.05
C LYS A 224 -18.37 -12.39 -7.59
N GLU A 225 -17.75 -11.60 -6.72
CA GLU A 225 -16.84 -10.52 -7.13
C GLU A 225 -15.65 -11.09 -7.92
N ALA A 226 -15.01 -12.16 -7.42
CA ALA A 226 -13.89 -12.81 -8.09
C ALA A 226 -14.29 -13.40 -9.46
N GLU A 227 -15.42 -14.08 -9.54
CA GLU A 227 -15.96 -14.62 -10.79
C GLU A 227 -16.21 -13.51 -11.82
N THR A 228 -16.74 -12.36 -11.38
CA THR A 228 -17.05 -11.23 -12.27
C THR A 228 -15.81 -10.58 -12.85
N TYR A 229 -14.77 -10.36 -12.04
CA TYR A 229 -13.66 -9.50 -12.43
C TYR A 229 -12.38 -10.24 -12.83
N LEU A 230 -12.15 -11.50 -12.39
CA LEU A 230 -10.88 -12.20 -12.57
C LEU A 230 -10.42 -12.29 -14.03
N GLY A 231 -11.36 -12.43 -14.98
CA GLY A 231 -11.08 -12.53 -16.41
C GLY A 231 -10.79 -11.20 -17.11
N SER A 232 -11.11 -10.07 -16.49
CA SER A 232 -10.98 -8.71 -17.06
C SER A 232 -9.93 -7.84 -16.38
N MET A 233 -9.26 -8.35 -15.34
CA MET A 233 -8.25 -7.61 -14.59
C MET A 233 -6.95 -7.44 -15.35
N GLY A 234 -6.39 -6.24 -15.29
CA GLY A 234 -5.02 -5.96 -15.73
C GLY A 234 -3.97 -6.58 -14.82
N SER A 235 -2.71 -6.50 -15.24
CA SER A 235 -1.56 -7.13 -14.58
C SER A 235 -1.32 -6.66 -13.13
N THR A 236 -1.83 -5.48 -12.76
CA THR A 236 -1.72 -4.93 -11.40
C THR A 236 -2.88 -5.37 -10.52
N ALA A 237 -4.12 -5.20 -10.97
CA ALA A 237 -5.32 -5.52 -10.22
C ALA A 237 -5.39 -7.01 -9.84
N VAL A 238 -4.98 -7.90 -10.75
CA VAL A 238 -4.94 -9.36 -10.52
C VAL A 238 -4.02 -9.78 -9.36
N GLN A 239 -3.10 -8.90 -8.92
CA GLN A 239 -2.23 -9.14 -7.77
C GLN A 239 -2.95 -8.94 -6.42
N ALA A 240 -4.16 -8.39 -6.41
CA ALA A 240 -4.93 -8.24 -5.18
C ALA A 240 -5.19 -9.62 -4.55
N ILE A 241 -4.99 -9.67 -3.24
CA ILE A 241 -5.23 -10.89 -2.45
C ILE A 241 -6.74 -11.13 -2.42
N GLY A 242 -7.13 -12.37 -2.69
CA GLY A 242 -8.52 -12.80 -2.83
C GLY A 242 -8.75 -13.47 -4.19
N TYR A 243 -8.38 -12.81 -5.25
CA TYR A 243 -8.71 -13.29 -6.60
C TYR A 243 -7.85 -14.48 -7.03
N LYS A 244 -6.53 -14.35 -6.94
CA LYS A 244 -5.63 -15.45 -7.33
C LYS A 244 -5.74 -16.68 -6.43
N GLU A 245 -6.09 -16.49 -5.16
CA GLU A 245 -6.29 -17.57 -4.21
C GLU A 245 -7.60 -18.34 -4.45
N LEU A 246 -8.62 -17.67 -5.00
CA LEU A 246 -9.92 -18.27 -5.33
C LEU A 246 -9.98 -18.81 -6.77
N LYS A 247 -9.05 -18.41 -7.64
CA LYS A 247 -9.01 -18.87 -9.04
C LYS A 247 -9.05 -20.40 -9.16
N PRO A 248 -8.28 -21.22 -8.39
CA PRO A 248 -8.33 -22.66 -8.54
C PRO A 248 -9.70 -23.29 -8.24
N TYR A 249 -10.47 -22.69 -7.33
CA TYR A 249 -11.85 -23.13 -7.08
C TYR A 249 -12.76 -22.77 -8.27
N LEU A 250 -12.66 -21.54 -8.79
CA LEU A 250 -13.47 -21.08 -9.94
C LEU A 250 -13.16 -21.84 -11.23
N SER A 251 -11.95 -22.39 -11.36
CA SER A 251 -11.57 -23.27 -12.49
C SER A 251 -11.83 -24.76 -12.25
N GLY A 252 -12.38 -25.14 -11.08
CA GLY A 252 -12.67 -26.54 -10.74
C GLY A 252 -11.42 -27.39 -10.38
N GLU A 253 -10.28 -26.74 -10.09
CA GLU A 253 -9.00 -27.41 -9.80
C GLU A 253 -8.81 -27.72 -8.29
N ALA A 254 -9.57 -27.03 -7.41
CA ALA A 254 -9.42 -27.17 -5.96
C ALA A 254 -10.74 -26.96 -5.21
N GLU A 255 -10.83 -27.49 -4.01
CA GLU A 255 -11.96 -27.26 -3.10
C GLU A 255 -11.95 -25.84 -2.52
N LEU A 256 -13.14 -25.26 -2.29
CA LEU A 256 -13.30 -23.92 -1.71
C LEU A 256 -12.60 -23.79 -0.37
N SER A 257 -12.73 -24.78 0.51
CA SER A 257 -12.11 -24.79 1.83
C SER A 257 -10.59 -24.60 1.76
N GLN A 258 -9.93 -25.30 0.81
CA GLN A 258 -8.49 -25.16 0.59
C GLN A 258 -8.12 -23.75 0.08
N CYS A 259 -8.91 -23.18 -0.82
CA CYS A 259 -8.71 -21.83 -1.35
C CYS A 259 -8.86 -20.77 -0.25
N VAL A 260 -9.85 -20.93 0.64
CA VAL A 260 -10.07 -20.04 1.79
C VAL A 260 -8.90 -20.08 2.77
N GLU A 261 -8.38 -21.25 3.11
CA GLU A 261 -7.21 -21.36 3.98
C GLU A 261 -5.96 -20.73 3.33
N ASN A 262 -5.79 -20.89 2.02
CA ASN A 262 -4.73 -20.23 1.28
C ASN A 262 -4.88 -18.71 1.32
N LEU A 263 -6.10 -18.19 1.17
CA LEU A 263 -6.43 -16.78 1.26
C LEU A 263 -6.13 -16.20 2.65
N LYS A 264 -6.56 -16.87 3.72
CA LYS A 264 -6.23 -16.48 5.11
C LYS A 264 -4.72 -16.41 5.31
N ARG A 265 -3.99 -17.46 4.87
CA ARG A 265 -2.53 -17.51 4.95
C ARG A 265 -1.85 -16.40 4.15
N ALA A 266 -2.30 -16.11 2.91
CA ALA A 266 -1.78 -15.04 2.07
C ALA A 266 -1.99 -13.67 2.72
N THR A 267 -3.15 -13.44 3.34
CA THR A 267 -3.50 -12.21 4.05
C THR A 267 -2.64 -12.03 5.31
N ARG A 268 -2.42 -13.09 6.11
CA ARG A 268 -1.50 -13.05 7.26
C ARG A 268 -0.06 -12.74 6.82
N ASN A 269 0.41 -13.31 5.72
CA ASN A 269 1.73 -13.02 5.16
C ASN A 269 1.83 -11.58 4.64
N TYR A 270 0.76 -11.05 4.08
CA TYR A 270 0.70 -9.64 3.67
C TYR A 270 0.80 -8.71 4.88
N ALA A 271 0.05 -8.97 5.94
CA ALA A 271 0.15 -8.21 7.19
C ALA A 271 1.57 -8.21 7.77
N LYS A 272 2.28 -9.35 7.72
CA LYS A 272 3.70 -9.43 8.14
C LYS A 272 4.58 -8.51 7.30
N ARG A 273 4.42 -8.51 5.96
CA ARG A 273 5.20 -7.62 5.06
C ARG A 273 4.94 -6.15 5.35
N GLN A 274 3.68 -5.77 5.59
CA GLN A 274 3.32 -4.40 5.97
C GLN A 274 4.01 -3.97 7.28
N LEU A 275 3.95 -4.80 8.32
CA LEU A 275 4.63 -4.52 9.59
C LEU A 275 6.15 -4.43 9.44
N THR A 276 6.77 -5.32 8.66
CA THR A 276 8.20 -5.27 8.36
C THR A 276 8.57 -3.97 7.66
N TRP A 277 7.70 -3.47 6.80
CA TRP A 277 7.92 -2.19 6.12
C TRP A 277 7.84 -1.03 7.11
N PHE A 278 6.73 -0.89 7.83
CA PHE A 278 6.49 0.25 8.70
C PHE A 278 7.43 0.32 9.93
N ARG A 279 7.90 -0.81 10.44
CA ARG A 279 8.88 -0.84 11.56
C ARG A 279 10.22 -0.19 11.25
N ARG A 280 10.53 0.08 9.99
CA ARG A 280 11.74 0.82 9.60
C ARG A 280 11.64 2.32 9.90
N ASN A 281 10.43 2.86 9.98
CA ASN A 281 10.20 4.25 10.32
C ASN A 281 10.08 4.40 11.85
N GLN A 282 11.08 5.00 12.47
CA GLN A 282 11.13 5.21 13.93
C GLN A 282 10.23 6.35 14.41
N ASN A 283 9.69 7.18 13.50
CA ASN A 283 8.79 8.28 13.83
C ASN A 283 7.33 7.86 13.98
N ILE A 284 7.02 6.57 13.85
CA ILE A 284 5.66 6.07 14.02
C ILE A 284 5.33 5.93 15.51
N ASN A 285 4.30 6.65 15.93
CA ASN A 285 3.67 6.47 17.24
C ASN A 285 2.77 5.23 17.19
N TRP A 286 3.26 4.10 17.70
CA TRP A 286 2.54 2.85 17.68
C TRP A 286 1.46 2.78 18.73
N ILE A 287 0.24 2.47 18.33
CA ILE A 287 -0.95 2.24 19.17
C ILE A 287 -1.31 0.75 19.09
N TYR A 288 -1.52 0.16 20.25
CA TYR A 288 -1.87 -1.25 20.37
C TYR A 288 -3.27 -1.37 20.98
N PRO A 289 -4.32 -1.60 20.17
CA PRO A 289 -5.70 -1.64 20.67
C PRO A 289 -5.93 -2.62 21.81
N ASP A 290 -5.15 -3.68 21.86
CA ASP A 290 -5.23 -4.73 22.90
C ASP A 290 -4.59 -4.34 24.22
N GLU A 291 -4.02 -3.12 24.35
CA GLU A 291 -3.54 -2.54 25.61
C GLU A 291 -4.58 -1.60 26.27
N TYR A 292 -5.72 -1.38 25.63
CA TYR A 292 -6.76 -0.46 26.11
C TYR A 292 -8.05 -1.22 26.44
N ASP A 293 -8.63 -0.90 27.60
CA ASP A 293 -9.90 -1.51 28.04
C ASP A 293 -11.08 -1.10 27.15
N THR A 294 -11.04 0.14 26.61
CA THR A 294 -12.09 0.67 25.75
C THR A 294 -11.52 1.37 24.53
N ARG A 295 -12.33 1.43 23.46
CA ARG A 295 -11.99 2.18 22.25
C ARG A 295 -11.75 3.66 22.56
N ASP A 296 -12.55 4.26 23.44
CA ASP A 296 -12.45 5.69 23.77
C ASP A 296 -11.13 6.04 24.44
N LYS A 297 -10.63 5.18 25.36
CA LYS A 297 -9.29 5.37 25.93
C LYS A 297 -8.19 5.35 24.87
N MET A 298 -8.29 4.44 23.90
CA MET A 298 -7.35 4.38 22.77
C MET A 298 -7.46 5.64 21.90
N LEU A 299 -8.66 6.08 21.55
CA LEU A 299 -8.90 7.28 20.75
C LEU A 299 -8.35 8.53 21.45
N ASN A 300 -8.62 8.70 22.74
CA ASN A 300 -8.10 9.82 23.52
C ASN A 300 -6.56 9.85 23.51
N LYS A 301 -5.90 8.69 23.58
CA LYS A 301 -4.44 8.61 23.45
C LYS A 301 -3.95 9.05 22.08
N VAL A 302 -4.65 8.65 21.01
CA VAL A 302 -4.33 9.08 19.64
C VAL A 302 -4.52 10.59 19.50
N TYR A 303 -5.62 11.13 19.97
CA TYR A 303 -5.92 12.57 19.92
C TYR A 303 -4.87 13.40 20.67
N GLU A 304 -4.46 12.95 21.87
CA GLU A 304 -3.38 13.58 22.64
C GLU A 304 -2.05 13.66 21.84
N ILE A 305 -1.69 12.59 21.12
CA ILE A 305 -0.48 12.58 20.29
C ILE A 305 -0.60 13.60 19.15
N ILE A 306 -1.75 13.64 18.48
CA ILE A 306 -2.01 14.55 17.35
C ILE A 306 -1.99 16.02 17.83
N GLU A 307 -2.63 16.32 18.95
CA GLU A 307 -2.68 17.67 19.54
C GLU A 307 -1.28 18.14 19.99
N ARG A 308 -0.52 17.29 20.69
CA ARG A 308 0.86 17.61 21.11
C ARG A 308 1.82 17.85 19.94
N ALA A 309 1.58 17.24 18.79
CA ALA A 309 2.37 17.47 17.59
C ALA A 309 2.05 18.80 16.91
N GLY A 310 1.11 19.60 17.41
CA GLY A 310 0.75 20.91 16.86
C GLY A 310 0.21 20.85 15.43
N ILE A 311 -0.35 19.71 15.01
CA ILE A 311 -0.79 19.50 13.62
C ILE A 311 -1.93 20.45 13.22
N LEU A 312 -2.66 20.97 14.20
CA LEU A 312 -3.80 21.89 14.01
C LEU A 312 -3.38 23.37 14.08
N GLU A 313 -2.18 23.68 14.52
CA GLU A 313 -1.64 25.02 14.54
C GLU A 313 -1.30 25.45 13.12
N ARG A 314 -1.86 26.57 12.65
CA ARG A 314 -1.70 27.12 11.32
C ARG A 314 -0.70 28.26 11.31
#